data_d10dfbd01046cadad5b3a84fc679e1fa
#
_entry.id   d10dfbd01046cadad5b3a84fc679e1fa
#
_cell.length_a   1.000
_cell.length_b   1.000
_cell.length_c   1.000
_cell.angle_alpha   90.00
_cell.angle_beta   90.00
_cell.angle_gamma   90.00
#
_symmetry.space_group_name_H-M   'P 1'
#
loop_
_entity.id
_entity.type
_entity.pdbx_description
1 polymer ?
#
loop_
_entity_poly.entity_id
_entity_poly.type
_entity_poly.pdbx_seq_one_letter_code
_entity_poly.pdbx_strand_id
1 'polypeptide(L)'
;MKIFYSEEHRNHYPSFEVFDGGKRVPYFENPDRMDRILAALKQIDWAELKEPEEFGLDPILAVHDKDYINFLASCWDEWLDSDPEVAASPETHAFLPATFALRRSTRPTASLRGRGGYYMMDLSACIVAGTYKAALISANCALSAAKEVFSAHSSAFGLCRPPGHHAGKDYAGGYCYINNAAVAANWLCAKGKTAILDIDYHAGNGTQDIFYERNDVLTISIHGDPEFEYPHYIGFANETGAGAGLGFHKNYPLAKDTGDEGYLSALDDALKMIRQFAPGYLVVSAGMDTFDGDPL
;
A
#
# COMPACT_ATOMS: atom_id res chain seq x y z
N MET A 1 -3.91 6.13 -22.60
CA MET A 1 -3.56 6.36 -21.16
C MET A 1 -2.17 5.78 -20.92
N LYS A 2 -1.27 6.55 -20.29
CA LYS A 2 0.05 6.03 -19.91
C LYS A 2 -0.07 5.15 -18.69
N ILE A 3 0.64 4.03 -18.70
CA ILE A 3 0.69 3.02 -17.64
C ILE A 3 2.15 2.82 -17.27
N PHE A 4 2.51 3.20 -16.05
CA PHE A 4 3.88 3.11 -15.56
C PHE A 4 4.09 1.77 -14.86
N TYR A 5 5.11 1.03 -15.31
CA TYR A 5 5.41 -0.33 -14.89
C TYR A 5 6.92 -0.59 -15.02
N SER A 6 7.47 -1.43 -14.17
CA SER A 6 8.85 -1.92 -14.28
C SER A 6 8.96 -3.41 -13.97
N GLU A 7 9.78 -4.13 -14.70
CA GLU A 7 10.12 -5.55 -14.44
C GLU A 7 10.85 -5.76 -13.11
N GLU A 8 11.42 -4.72 -12.52
CA GLU A 8 12.13 -4.76 -11.23
C GLU A 8 11.26 -5.22 -10.05
N HIS A 9 9.91 -5.16 -10.19
CA HIS A 9 8.99 -5.72 -9.21
C HIS A 9 9.23 -7.20 -8.94
N ARG A 10 9.79 -7.95 -9.91
CA ARG A 10 10.07 -9.40 -9.80
C ARG A 10 11.13 -9.73 -8.77
N ASN A 11 11.95 -8.74 -8.39
CA ASN A 11 12.93 -8.91 -7.32
C ASN A 11 12.28 -9.15 -5.95
N HIS A 12 11.01 -8.76 -5.78
CA HIS A 12 10.21 -9.11 -4.62
C HIS A 12 9.40 -10.37 -4.90
N TYR A 13 9.89 -11.52 -4.44
CA TYR A 13 9.21 -12.80 -4.60
C TYR A 13 9.52 -13.74 -3.42
N PRO A 14 8.87 -13.53 -2.27
CA PRO A 14 8.89 -14.48 -1.19
C PRO A 14 8.40 -15.86 -1.65
N SER A 15 9.07 -16.91 -1.22
CA SER A 15 8.68 -18.29 -1.60
C SER A 15 7.47 -18.80 -0.81
N PHE A 16 7.10 -18.10 0.26
CA PHE A 16 5.98 -18.43 1.13
C PHE A 16 5.51 -17.20 1.91
N GLU A 17 4.34 -17.35 2.51
CA GLU A 17 3.85 -16.50 3.60
C GLU A 17 3.29 -17.35 4.74
N VAL A 18 3.04 -16.73 5.87
CA VAL A 18 2.38 -17.35 7.02
C VAL A 18 0.96 -16.80 7.09
N PHE A 19 0.02 -17.69 6.84
CA PHE A 19 -1.41 -17.39 6.82
C PHE A 19 -2.07 -17.82 8.13
N ASP A 20 -3.40 -17.63 8.23
CA ASP A 20 -4.19 -17.91 9.42
C ASP A 20 -3.88 -19.27 10.07
N GLY A 21 -3.76 -19.24 11.39
CA GLY A 21 -3.41 -20.43 12.18
C GLY A 21 -1.93 -20.85 12.06
N GLY A 22 -1.05 -19.98 11.53
CA GLY A 22 0.38 -20.23 11.38
C GLY A 22 0.72 -21.15 10.22
N LYS A 23 -0.17 -21.33 9.25
CA LYS A 23 0.08 -22.16 8.06
C LYS A 23 1.04 -21.47 7.11
N ARG A 24 2.10 -22.17 6.71
CA ARG A 24 2.97 -21.75 5.62
C ARG A 24 2.30 -22.11 4.30
N VAL A 25 2.02 -21.12 3.48
CA VAL A 25 1.39 -21.24 2.16
C VAL A 25 2.24 -20.54 1.09
N PRO A 26 2.06 -20.86 -0.21
CA PRO A 26 2.67 -20.07 -1.28
C PRO A 26 2.26 -18.60 -1.18
N TYR A 27 3.17 -17.70 -1.53
CA TYR A 27 2.92 -16.25 -1.47
C TYR A 27 1.86 -15.83 -2.50
N PHE A 28 0.72 -15.30 -2.04
CA PHE A 28 -0.41 -14.98 -2.91
C PHE A 28 -0.11 -13.75 -3.79
N GLU A 29 0.53 -12.73 -3.23
CA GLU A 29 0.91 -11.52 -3.96
C GLU A 29 2.19 -11.79 -4.79
N ASN A 30 2.15 -12.68 -5.76
CA ASN A 30 3.27 -13.13 -6.57
C ASN A 30 3.38 -12.39 -7.92
N PRO A 31 4.54 -12.45 -8.62
CA PRO A 31 4.75 -11.79 -9.90
C PRO A 31 3.80 -12.19 -11.03
N ASP A 32 3.23 -13.39 -11.01
CA ASP A 32 2.32 -13.89 -12.06
C ASP A 32 1.05 -13.04 -12.19
N ARG A 33 0.63 -12.36 -11.10
CA ARG A 33 -0.47 -11.40 -11.13
C ARG A 33 -0.20 -10.29 -12.15
N MET A 34 1.03 -9.76 -12.14
CA MET A 34 1.45 -8.70 -13.08
C MET A 34 1.48 -9.19 -14.51
N ASP A 35 1.92 -10.43 -14.75
CA ASP A 35 1.94 -11.03 -16.09
C ASP A 35 0.54 -11.10 -16.71
N ARG A 36 -0.44 -11.49 -15.90
CA ARG A 36 -1.86 -11.55 -16.33
C ARG A 36 -2.40 -10.16 -16.66
N ILE A 37 -2.13 -9.17 -15.81
CA ILE A 37 -2.55 -7.77 -16.03
C ILE A 37 -1.89 -7.22 -17.30
N LEU A 38 -0.57 -7.41 -17.45
CA LEU A 38 0.16 -6.95 -18.63
C LEU A 38 -0.31 -7.62 -19.92
N ALA A 39 -0.63 -8.92 -19.88
CA ALA A 39 -1.16 -9.63 -21.03
C ALA A 39 -2.51 -9.04 -21.48
N ALA A 40 -3.37 -8.65 -20.53
CA ALA A 40 -4.62 -7.97 -20.83
C ALA A 40 -4.39 -6.55 -21.37
N LEU A 41 -3.53 -5.76 -20.73
CA LEU A 41 -3.23 -4.38 -21.13
C LEU A 41 -2.62 -4.27 -22.52
N LYS A 42 -1.78 -5.24 -22.92
CA LYS A 42 -1.17 -5.31 -24.27
C LYS A 42 -2.20 -5.50 -25.40
N GLN A 43 -3.43 -5.90 -25.09
CA GLN A 43 -4.52 -6.08 -26.07
C GLN A 43 -5.39 -4.82 -26.19
N ILE A 44 -5.08 -3.75 -25.47
CA ILE A 44 -5.91 -2.56 -25.37
C ILE A 44 -5.22 -1.39 -26.09
N ASP A 45 -5.82 -0.90 -27.16
CA ASP A 45 -5.23 0.13 -28.05
C ASP A 45 -4.88 1.45 -27.34
N TRP A 46 -5.60 1.82 -26.28
CA TRP A 46 -5.35 3.06 -25.54
C TRP A 46 -4.31 2.91 -24.41
N ALA A 47 -3.83 1.70 -24.13
CA ALA A 47 -2.84 1.44 -23.09
C ALA A 47 -1.42 1.63 -23.64
N GLU A 48 -0.67 2.55 -23.05
CA GLU A 48 0.72 2.85 -23.40
C GLU A 48 1.63 2.54 -22.21
N LEU A 49 2.34 1.42 -22.24
CA LEU A 49 3.28 1.02 -21.19
C LEU A 49 4.54 1.91 -21.21
N LYS A 50 4.95 2.38 -20.04
CA LYS A 50 6.14 3.22 -19.83
C LYS A 50 6.92 2.75 -18.63
N GLU A 51 8.24 2.86 -18.67
CA GLU A 51 9.08 2.76 -17.50
C GLU A 51 8.88 3.98 -16.58
N PRO A 52 8.91 3.81 -15.25
CA PRO A 52 8.84 4.93 -14.34
C PRO A 52 10.14 5.76 -14.33
N GLU A 53 10.02 7.04 -14.01
CA GLU A 53 11.17 7.89 -13.70
C GLU A 53 11.66 7.64 -12.26
N GLU A 54 12.90 7.98 -11.96
CA GLU A 54 13.43 7.98 -10.59
C GLU A 54 13.20 9.33 -9.91
N PHE A 55 12.62 9.31 -8.70
CA PHE A 55 12.31 10.51 -7.92
C PHE A 55 13.17 10.65 -6.67
N GLY A 56 14.04 9.68 -6.37
CA GLY A 56 14.79 9.64 -5.12
C GLY A 56 13.92 9.37 -3.90
N LEU A 57 14.45 9.61 -2.71
CA LEU A 57 13.77 9.31 -1.45
C LEU A 57 12.90 10.45 -0.91
N ASP A 58 13.11 11.69 -1.32
CA ASP A 58 12.42 12.84 -0.74
C ASP A 58 10.88 12.72 -0.76
N PRO A 59 10.21 12.30 -1.87
CA PRO A 59 8.78 12.13 -1.86
C PRO A 59 8.30 11.02 -0.91
N ILE A 60 9.10 9.98 -0.72
CA ILE A 60 8.81 8.84 0.17
C ILE A 60 8.96 9.28 1.62
N LEU A 61 10.04 9.98 1.96
CA LEU A 61 10.32 10.51 3.30
C LEU A 61 9.35 11.64 3.69
N ALA A 62 8.61 12.20 2.76
CA ALA A 62 7.55 13.16 3.04
C ALA A 62 6.29 12.53 3.67
N VAL A 63 6.13 11.20 3.57
CA VAL A 63 4.99 10.45 4.12
C VAL A 63 5.40 9.31 5.06
N HIS A 64 6.63 8.81 4.95
CA HIS A 64 7.16 7.74 5.79
C HIS A 64 8.32 8.22 6.68
N ASP A 65 8.41 7.70 7.88
CA ASP A 65 9.49 8.00 8.80
C ASP A 65 10.82 7.45 8.27
N LYS A 66 11.86 8.27 8.39
CA LYS A 66 13.20 7.94 7.89
C LYS A 66 13.77 6.64 8.50
N ASP A 67 13.52 6.41 9.80
CA ASP A 67 14.04 5.22 10.47
C ASP A 67 13.33 3.95 9.99
N TYR A 68 12.06 4.04 9.64
CA TYR A 68 11.32 2.96 8.99
C TYR A 68 11.88 2.64 7.58
N ILE A 69 12.10 3.66 6.75
CA ILE A 69 12.69 3.47 5.42
C ILE A 69 14.12 2.89 5.52
N ASN A 70 14.93 3.34 6.49
CA ASN A 70 16.24 2.77 6.78
C ASN A 70 16.13 1.28 7.19
N PHE A 71 15.14 0.93 8.02
CA PHE A 71 14.89 -0.47 8.38
C PHE A 71 14.60 -1.32 7.14
N LEU A 72 13.71 -0.88 6.25
CA LEU A 72 13.41 -1.60 5.00
C LEU A 72 14.66 -1.77 4.14
N ALA A 73 15.50 -0.74 4.06
CA ALA A 73 16.71 -0.74 3.25
C ALA A 73 17.79 -1.71 3.77
N SER A 74 17.91 -1.88 5.09
CA SER A 74 18.99 -2.65 5.70
C SER A 74 18.57 -4.04 6.24
N CYS A 75 17.27 -4.29 6.40
CA CYS A 75 16.75 -5.46 7.11
C CYS A 75 17.28 -6.78 6.54
N TRP A 76 17.26 -6.94 5.23
CA TRP A 76 17.68 -8.19 4.59
C TRP A 76 19.18 -8.44 4.76
N ASP A 77 19.99 -7.44 4.49
CA ASP A 77 21.47 -7.58 4.56
C ASP A 77 21.93 -7.83 6.01
N GLU A 78 21.35 -7.10 6.98
CA GLU A 78 21.63 -7.35 8.39
C GLU A 78 21.20 -8.77 8.83
N TRP A 79 20.14 -9.29 8.26
CA TRP A 79 19.71 -10.66 8.58
C TRP A 79 20.67 -11.69 8.01
N LEU A 80 21.09 -11.53 6.74
CA LEU A 80 22.13 -12.37 6.13
C LEU A 80 23.42 -12.38 6.94
N ASP A 81 23.87 -11.21 7.39
CA ASP A 81 25.10 -11.08 8.16
C ASP A 81 25.01 -11.73 9.54
N SER A 82 23.80 -11.79 10.12
CA SER A 82 23.59 -12.30 11.48
C SER A 82 23.20 -13.77 11.56
N ASP A 83 22.80 -14.40 10.43
CA ASP A 83 22.27 -15.76 10.40
C ASP A 83 22.92 -16.60 9.28
N PRO A 84 23.90 -17.48 9.62
CA PRO A 84 24.61 -18.32 8.65
C PRO A 84 23.69 -19.30 7.89
N GLU A 85 22.56 -19.72 8.47
CA GLU A 85 21.61 -20.64 7.82
C GLU A 85 20.88 -19.89 6.70
N VAL A 86 20.45 -18.67 6.96
CA VAL A 86 19.83 -17.78 5.95
C VAL A 86 20.83 -17.44 4.85
N ALA A 87 22.08 -17.12 5.22
CA ALA A 87 23.15 -16.82 4.26
C ALA A 87 23.47 -18.02 3.33
N ALA A 88 23.28 -19.24 3.80
CA ALA A 88 23.54 -20.47 3.01
C ALA A 88 22.46 -20.79 1.98
N SER A 89 21.22 -20.29 2.15
CA SER A 89 20.08 -20.56 1.26
C SER A 89 19.07 -19.41 1.27
N PRO A 90 19.50 -18.21 0.88
CA PRO A 90 18.68 -16.99 1.00
C PRO A 90 17.36 -17.05 0.22
N GLU A 91 17.33 -17.81 -0.90
CA GLU A 91 16.15 -17.95 -1.75
C GLU A 91 14.98 -18.72 -1.09
N THR A 92 15.26 -19.46 -0.02
CA THR A 92 14.23 -20.25 0.71
C THR A 92 13.71 -19.51 1.95
N HIS A 93 14.27 -18.35 2.27
CA HIS A 93 13.99 -17.60 3.48
C HIS A 93 13.30 -16.26 3.17
N ALA A 94 12.52 -15.79 4.14
CA ALA A 94 11.93 -14.46 4.16
C ALA A 94 11.96 -13.95 5.61
N PHE A 95 12.38 -12.70 5.82
CA PHE A 95 12.37 -12.11 7.16
C PHE A 95 10.95 -11.84 7.62
N LEU A 96 10.62 -12.35 8.79
CA LEU A 96 9.36 -12.15 9.49
C LEU A 96 9.63 -11.83 10.97
N PRO A 97 8.85 -10.95 11.60
CA PRO A 97 8.98 -10.68 13.01
C PRO A 97 8.47 -11.86 13.84
N ALA A 98 9.17 -12.15 14.95
CA ALA A 98 8.71 -13.15 15.92
C ALA A 98 7.77 -12.58 16.99
N THR A 99 7.71 -11.26 17.11
CA THR A 99 6.89 -10.52 18.10
C THR A 99 6.47 -9.19 17.49
N PHE A 100 5.34 -8.66 17.94
CA PHE A 100 4.82 -7.36 17.50
C PHE A 100 4.79 -6.37 18.65
N ALA A 101 5.15 -5.12 18.39
CA ALA A 101 5.15 -4.06 19.37
C ALA A 101 3.73 -3.63 19.72
N LEU A 102 3.43 -3.49 21.02
CA LEU A 102 2.25 -2.78 21.49
C LEU A 102 2.49 -1.29 21.38
N ARG A 103 2.13 -0.65 20.30
CA ARG A 103 2.56 0.69 19.92
C ARG A 103 2.33 1.82 20.94
N ARG A 104 1.47 1.65 21.93
CA ARG A 104 1.09 2.71 22.90
C ARG A 104 2.25 3.28 23.72
N SER A 105 3.29 2.50 24.01
CA SER A 105 4.40 2.89 24.90
C SER A 105 5.71 2.25 24.47
N THR A 106 5.85 1.91 23.20
CA THR A 106 7.00 1.20 22.66
C THR A 106 7.88 2.12 21.82
N ARG A 107 9.14 1.74 21.66
CA ARG A 107 10.12 2.35 20.78
C ARG A 107 10.89 1.26 20.06
N PRO A 108 11.44 1.53 18.85
CA PRO A 108 12.32 0.60 18.19
C PRO A 108 13.55 0.31 19.06
N THR A 109 14.06 -0.90 18.95
CA THR A 109 15.29 -1.33 19.63
C THR A 109 16.45 -1.40 18.65
N ALA A 110 17.69 -1.54 19.15
CA ALA A 110 18.86 -1.69 18.28
C ALA A 110 18.89 -3.05 17.56
N SER A 111 18.27 -4.09 18.12
CA SER A 111 18.29 -5.42 17.50
C SER A 111 17.36 -5.49 16.27
N LEU A 112 17.79 -6.19 15.23
CA LEU A 112 16.98 -6.44 14.04
C LEU A 112 15.61 -7.07 14.37
N ARG A 113 15.59 -8.08 15.25
CA ARG A 113 14.36 -8.75 15.70
C ARG A 113 13.37 -7.78 16.34
N GLY A 114 13.84 -6.88 17.19
CA GLY A 114 12.99 -5.87 17.83
C GLY A 114 12.51 -4.79 16.85
N ARG A 115 13.36 -4.36 15.90
CA ARG A 115 12.95 -3.44 14.82
C ARG A 115 11.91 -4.10 13.90
N GLY A 116 12.08 -5.37 13.54
CA GLY A 116 11.09 -6.12 12.75
C GLY A 116 9.71 -6.07 13.40
N GLY A 117 9.59 -6.41 14.67
CA GLY A 117 8.31 -6.36 15.38
C GLY A 117 7.78 -4.96 15.67
N TYR A 118 8.59 -3.92 15.52
CA TYR A 118 8.17 -2.53 15.62
C TYR A 118 7.67 -1.95 14.29
N TYR A 119 8.36 -2.26 13.19
CA TYR A 119 8.08 -1.72 11.86
C TYR A 119 7.22 -2.62 10.97
N MET A 120 6.79 -3.77 11.45
CA MET A 120 5.87 -4.67 10.74
C MET A 120 4.65 -4.93 11.61
N MET A 121 3.44 -4.85 11.04
CA MET A 121 2.21 -5.04 11.80
C MET A 121 1.66 -6.47 11.72
N ASP A 122 2.12 -7.27 10.76
CA ASP A 122 1.66 -8.64 10.50
C ASP A 122 2.75 -9.52 9.86
N LEU A 123 2.37 -10.71 9.39
CA LEU A 123 3.25 -11.69 8.75
C LEU A 123 3.11 -11.76 7.22
N SER A 124 2.26 -10.94 6.61
CA SER A 124 2.05 -10.93 5.16
C SER A 124 3.09 -10.08 4.41
N ALA A 125 3.63 -9.05 5.06
CA ALA A 125 4.65 -8.18 4.48
C ALA A 125 6.08 -8.71 4.71
N CYS A 126 6.36 -9.96 4.35
CA CYS A 126 7.68 -10.57 4.54
C CYS A 126 8.76 -9.93 3.64
N ILE A 127 9.99 -9.81 4.17
CA ILE A 127 11.10 -9.13 3.48
C ILE A 127 12.07 -10.16 2.91
N VAL A 128 12.39 -10.01 1.62
CA VAL A 128 13.41 -10.76 0.88
C VAL A 128 14.43 -9.80 0.26
N ALA A 129 15.50 -10.30 -0.34
CA ALA A 129 16.61 -9.52 -0.91
C ALA A 129 16.17 -8.34 -1.80
N GLY A 130 15.14 -8.52 -2.61
CA GLY A 130 14.67 -7.52 -3.57
C GLY A 130 13.54 -6.62 -3.08
N THR A 131 13.00 -6.83 -1.87
CA THR A 131 11.79 -6.15 -1.37
C THR A 131 11.93 -4.63 -1.39
N TYR A 132 12.97 -4.10 -0.82
CA TYR A 132 13.18 -2.64 -0.75
C TYR A 132 13.27 -2.00 -2.13
N LYS A 133 14.04 -2.61 -3.04
CA LYS A 133 14.19 -2.12 -4.41
C LYS A 133 12.86 -2.15 -5.16
N ALA A 134 12.11 -3.24 -5.06
CA ALA A 134 10.79 -3.36 -5.68
C ALA A 134 9.80 -2.33 -5.11
N ALA A 135 9.81 -2.07 -3.81
CA ALA A 135 8.95 -1.07 -3.18
C ALA A 135 9.29 0.36 -3.64
N LEU A 136 10.57 0.70 -3.80
CA LEU A 136 10.99 1.99 -4.38
C LEU A 136 10.50 2.17 -5.82
N ILE A 137 10.66 1.15 -6.65
CA ILE A 137 10.20 1.16 -8.05
C ILE A 137 8.68 1.27 -8.12
N SER A 138 7.95 0.57 -7.24
CA SER A 138 6.50 0.68 -7.12
C SER A 138 6.06 2.12 -6.82
N ALA A 139 6.70 2.78 -5.85
CA ALA A 139 6.45 4.19 -5.55
C ALA A 139 6.79 5.12 -6.73
N ASN A 140 7.86 4.83 -7.47
CA ASN A 140 8.23 5.57 -8.67
C ASN A 140 7.18 5.41 -9.80
N CYS A 141 6.53 4.25 -9.93
CA CYS A 141 5.40 4.07 -10.85
C CYS A 141 4.25 5.01 -10.51
N ALA A 142 3.86 5.09 -9.24
CA ALA A 142 2.82 5.98 -8.76
C ALA A 142 3.18 7.47 -8.93
N LEU A 143 4.41 7.85 -8.63
CA LEU A 143 4.91 9.22 -8.83
C LEU A 143 4.97 9.61 -10.30
N SER A 144 5.37 8.70 -11.19
CA SER A 144 5.38 8.92 -12.63
C SER A 144 3.97 9.13 -13.17
N ALA A 145 3.00 8.34 -12.68
CA ALA A 145 1.58 8.53 -13.00
C ALA A 145 1.08 9.89 -12.49
N ALA A 146 1.41 10.27 -11.25
CA ALA A 146 1.05 11.58 -10.69
C ALA A 146 1.66 12.74 -11.50
N LYS A 147 2.93 12.64 -11.90
CA LYS A 147 3.60 13.63 -12.76
C LYS A 147 2.93 13.75 -14.13
N GLU A 148 2.54 12.63 -14.74
CA GLU A 148 1.82 12.63 -16.01
C GLU A 148 0.46 13.35 -15.89
N VAL A 149 -0.33 13.02 -14.86
CA VAL A 149 -1.62 13.67 -14.58
C VAL A 149 -1.44 15.18 -14.40
N PHE A 150 -0.44 15.60 -13.63
CA PHE A 150 -0.13 17.02 -13.41
C PHE A 150 0.25 17.73 -14.72
N SER A 151 1.06 17.11 -15.56
CA SER A 151 1.64 17.73 -16.76
C SER A 151 0.68 17.73 -17.95
N ALA A 152 -0.09 16.66 -18.14
CA ALA A 152 -0.95 16.45 -19.30
C ALA A 152 -2.44 16.68 -19.00
N HIS A 153 -2.83 16.94 -17.74
CA HIS A 153 -4.22 17.08 -17.31
C HIS A 153 -5.11 15.91 -17.79
N SER A 154 -4.55 14.71 -17.71
CA SER A 154 -5.18 13.47 -18.17
C SER A 154 -5.20 12.41 -17.06
N SER A 155 -5.65 11.20 -17.36
CA SER A 155 -5.50 10.05 -16.48
C SER A 155 -4.23 9.27 -16.76
N ALA A 156 -3.62 8.70 -15.73
CA ALA A 156 -2.50 7.78 -15.82
C ALA A 156 -2.67 6.64 -14.83
N PHE A 157 -1.96 5.55 -15.01
CA PHE A 157 -2.00 4.38 -14.14
C PHE A 157 -0.59 3.99 -13.69
N GLY A 158 -0.38 3.89 -12.38
CA GLY A 158 0.79 3.26 -11.79
C GLY A 158 0.48 1.80 -11.52
N LEU A 159 1.07 0.88 -12.28
CA LEU A 159 0.91 -0.56 -12.06
C LEU A 159 1.92 -0.98 -10.99
N CYS A 160 1.54 -0.74 -9.74
CA CYS A 160 2.38 -0.84 -8.57
C CYS A 160 2.44 -2.28 -8.04
N ARG A 161 3.66 -2.80 -7.85
CA ARG A 161 3.94 -4.01 -7.12
C ARG A 161 5.32 -3.93 -6.46
N PRO A 162 5.44 -4.11 -5.11
CA PRO A 162 4.39 -4.41 -4.13
C PRO A 162 3.28 -3.37 -4.04
N PRO A 163 2.09 -3.73 -3.48
CA PRO A 163 1.01 -2.77 -3.19
C PRO A 163 1.42 -1.77 -2.08
N GLY A 164 0.51 -0.87 -1.64
CA GLY A 164 0.93 0.21 -0.76
C GLY A 164 -0.03 0.64 0.34
N HIS A 165 -1.34 0.45 0.22
CA HIS A 165 -2.34 1.13 1.05
C HIS A 165 -2.34 0.72 2.52
N HIS A 166 -1.78 -0.44 2.87
CA HIS A 166 -1.59 -0.88 4.26
C HIS A 166 -0.31 -0.35 4.91
N ALA A 167 0.68 0.11 4.13
CA ALA A 167 1.88 0.70 4.70
C ALA A 167 1.58 2.05 5.35
N GLY A 168 1.75 2.14 6.66
CA GLY A 168 1.56 3.35 7.42
C GLY A 168 2.80 4.23 7.44
N LYS A 169 2.79 5.25 8.27
CA LYS A 169 3.90 6.19 8.38
C LYS A 169 5.21 5.49 8.74
N ASP A 170 5.16 4.51 9.64
CA ASP A 170 6.31 3.80 10.19
C ASP A 170 6.11 2.28 10.32
N TYR A 171 5.29 1.67 9.44
CA TYR A 171 5.09 0.22 9.45
C TYR A 171 4.70 -0.36 8.09
N ALA A 172 5.10 -1.63 7.87
CA ALA A 172 4.68 -2.50 6.78
C ALA A 172 3.58 -3.47 7.25
N GLY A 173 2.74 -3.92 6.33
CA GLY A 173 1.71 -4.94 6.55
C GLY A 173 0.88 -5.14 5.29
N GLY A 174 0.07 -6.21 5.21
CA GLY A 174 -0.80 -6.46 4.06
C GLY A 174 -0.06 -6.43 2.71
N TYR A 175 1.09 -7.07 2.61
CA TYR A 175 1.98 -7.05 1.43
C TYR A 175 2.58 -5.67 1.08
N CYS A 176 2.30 -4.63 1.86
CA CYS A 176 2.66 -3.24 1.59
C CYS A 176 3.89 -2.79 2.39
N TYR A 177 4.81 -2.07 1.73
CA TYR A 177 6.06 -1.57 2.32
C TYR A 177 6.18 -0.05 2.19
N ILE A 178 5.82 0.53 1.05
CA ILE A 178 5.74 1.96 0.81
C ILE A 178 4.32 2.26 0.32
N ASN A 179 3.68 3.27 0.87
CA ASN A 179 2.33 3.65 0.48
C ASN A 179 2.34 4.44 -0.83
N ASN A 180 2.22 3.74 -1.94
CA ASN A 180 2.30 4.29 -3.29
C ASN A 180 1.27 5.41 -3.52
N ALA A 181 0.02 5.20 -3.09
CA ALA A 181 -1.06 6.18 -3.22
C ALA A 181 -0.80 7.42 -2.36
N ALA A 182 -0.31 7.23 -1.12
CA ALA A 182 0.02 8.34 -0.23
C ALA A 182 1.19 9.17 -0.76
N VAL A 183 2.24 8.52 -1.28
CA VAL A 183 3.40 9.21 -1.89
C VAL A 183 2.95 10.04 -3.09
N ALA A 184 2.13 9.48 -4.00
CA ALA A 184 1.59 10.19 -5.15
C ALA A 184 0.68 11.35 -4.73
N ALA A 185 -0.23 11.14 -3.78
CA ALA A 185 -1.15 12.16 -3.28
C ALA A 185 -0.42 13.30 -2.59
N ASN A 186 0.56 12.99 -1.73
CA ASN A 186 1.37 14.01 -1.08
C ASN A 186 2.17 14.85 -2.08
N TRP A 187 2.72 14.22 -3.14
CA TRP A 187 3.40 14.94 -4.21
C TRP A 187 2.46 15.88 -4.98
N LEU A 188 1.21 15.47 -5.23
CA LEU A 188 0.17 16.28 -5.87
C LEU A 188 -0.35 17.40 -4.96
N CYS A 189 -0.42 17.18 -3.64
CA CYS A 189 -0.87 18.20 -2.67
C CYS A 189 -0.07 19.50 -2.73
N ALA A 190 1.22 19.43 -3.05
CA ALA A 190 2.03 20.64 -3.28
C ALA A 190 1.55 21.48 -4.49
N LYS A 191 0.63 20.95 -5.30
CA LYS A 191 0.12 21.53 -6.55
C LYS A 191 -1.39 21.83 -6.49
N GLY A 192 -2.10 21.27 -5.51
CA GLY A 192 -3.53 21.48 -5.31
C GLY A 192 -4.16 20.45 -4.39
N LYS A 193 -5.37 20.73 -3.90
CA LYS A 193 -6.14 19.79 -3.07
C LYS A 193 -6.21 18.42 -3.74
N THR A 194 -5.98 17.36 -2.98
CA THR A 194 -5.97 15.99 -3.49
C THR A 194 -6.93 15.11 -2.70
N ALA A 195 -7.67 14.24 -3.37
CA ALA A 195 -8.44 13.18 -2.74
C ALA A 195 -7.84 11.81 -3.05
N ILE A 196 -7.93 10.88 -2.11
CA ILE A 196 -7.67 9.46 -2.30
C ILE A 196 -8.98 8.72 -2.14
N LEU A 197 -9.32 7.89 -3.12
CA LEU A 197 -10.41 6.93 -3.06
C LEU A 197 -9.81 5.53 -3.11
N ASP A 198 -9.95 4.78 -2.03
CA ASP A 198 -9.52 3.39 -1.93
C ASP A 198 -10.73 2.50 -2.20
N ILE A 199 -10.61 1.63 -3.20
CA ILE A 199 -11.64 0.69 -3.63
C ILE A 199 -11.19 -0.77 -3.48
N ASP A 200 -10.09 -0.99 -2.78
CA ASP A 200 -9.64 -2.31 -2.36
C ASP A 200 -10.64 -2.93 -1.37
N TYR A 201 -10.73 -4.27 -1.36
CA TYR A 201 -11.61 -4.98 -0.42
C TYR A 201 -11.23 -4.74 1.03
N HIS A 202 -9.95 -4.53 1.32
CA HIS A 202 -9.44 -4.28 2.67
C HIS A 202 -9.34 -2.78 2.98
N ALA A 203 -9.50 -2.42 4.24
CA ALA A 203 -9.37 -1.03 4.66
C ALA A 203 -7.96 -0.49 4.41
N GLY A 204 -7.84 0.68 3.77
CA GLY A 204 -6.58 1.38 3.53
C GLY A 204 -6.01 2.01 4.81
N ASN A 205 -5.71 1.19 5.81
CA ASN A 205 -5.28 1.62 7.14
C ASN A 205 -4.00 2.45 7.14
N GLY A 206 -3.04 2.14 6.26
CA GLY A 206 -1.81 2.91 6.13
C GLY A 206 -2.07 4.30 5.54
N THR A 207 -2.94 4.40 4.55
CA THR A 207 -3.37 5.68 3.98
C THR A 207 -4.10 6.52 5.03
N GLN A 208 -5.00 5.89 5.82
CA GLN A 208 -5.66 6.53 6.95
C GLN A 208 -4.64 7.08 7.95
N ASP A 209 -3.68 6.28 8.41
CA ASP A 209 -2.64 6.64 9.38
C ASP A 209 -1.83 7.88 8.93
N ILE A 210 -1.40 7.90 7.68
CA ILE A 210 -0.58 8.97 7.10
C ILE A 210 -1.33 10.32 7.06
N PHE A 211 -2.63 10.31 6.74
CA PHE A 211 -3.40 11.54 6.50
C PHE A 211 -4.41 11.88 7.60
N TYR A 212 -4.47 11.11 8.69
CA TYR A 212 -5.53 11.22 9.70
C TYR A 212 -5.67 12.59 10.36
N GLU A 213 -4.58 13.35 10.50
CA GLU A 213 -4.55 14.69 11.07
C GLU A 213 -4.41 15.80 10.02
N ARG A 214 -4.54 15.49 8.72
CA ARG A 214 -4.35 16.42 7.61
C ARG A 214 -5.67 16.80 6.96
N ASN A 215 -5.80 18.06 6.54
CA ASN A 215 -6.98 18.62 5.87
C ASN A 215 -6.75 19.01 4.40
N ASP A 216 -5.55 18.79 3.89
CA ASP A 216 -5.19 19.04 2.49
C ASP A 216 -5.38 17.81 1.60
N VAL A 217 -5.57 16.62 2.20
CA VAL A 217 -5.95 15.38 1.53
C VAL A 217 -7.25 14.85 2.12
N LEU A 218 -8.25 14.64 1.27
CA LEU A 218 -9.44 13.88 1.62
C LEU A 218 -9.16 12.39 1.38
N THR A 219 -9.30 11.54 2.39
CA THR A 219 -9.14 10.09 2.25
C THR A 219 -10.47 9.38 2.44
N ILE A 220 -10.81 8.49 1.51
CA ILE A 220 -12.04 7.69 1.55
C ILE A 220 -11.67 6.24 1.24
N SER A 221 -12.20 5.29 2.03
CA SER A 221 -12.02 3.85 1.79
C SER A 221 -13.37 3.13 1.86
N ILE A 222 -13.65 2.27 0.87
CA ILE A 222 -14.84 1.41 0.78
C ILE A 222 -14.36 -0.03 0.86
N HIS A 223 -14.67 -0.73 1.95
CA HIS A 223 -14.04 -2.02 2.26
C HIS A 223 -14.95 -2.92 3.09
N GLY A 224 -14.58 -4.18 3.24
CA GLY A 224 -15.23 -5.12 4.14
C GLY A 224 -15.15 -4.66 5.61
N ASP A 225 -16.21 -4.87 6.39
CA ASP A 225 -16.28 -4.41 7.78
C ASP A 225 -15.15 -5.06 8.62
N PRO A 226 -14.30 -4.26 9.29
CA PRO A 226 -13.17 -4.76 10.10
C PRO A 226 -13.59 -5.65 11.28
N GLU A 227 -14.86 -5.72 11.64
CA GLU A 227 -15.36 -6.70 12.61
C GLU A 227 -15.10 -8.16 12.18
N PHE A 228 -15.03 -8.43 10.88
CA PHE A 228 -14.76 -9.77 10.34
C PHE A 228 -13.62 -9.81 9.33
N GLU A 229 -13.13 -8.64 8.82
CA GLU A 229 -12.13 -8.60 7.76
C GLU A 229 -10.84 -7.92 8.19
N TYR A 230 -9.73 -8.30 7.55
CA TYR A 230 -8.43 -7.65 7.72
C TYR A 230 -8.53 -6.13 7.42
N PRO A 231 -7.87 -5.24 8.14
CA PRO A 231 -6.91 -5.44 9.24
C PRO A 231 -7.51 -5.49 10.65
N HIS A 232 -8.80 -5.63 10.81
CA HIS A 232 -9.60 -5.82 12.01
C HIS A 232 -9.70 -4.63 12.99
N TYR A 233 -8.64 -3.88 13.24
CA TYR A 233 -8.54 -2.90 14.33
C TYR A 233 -8.72 -1.46 13.89
N ILE A 234 -8.96 -1.21 12.62
CA ILE A 234 -9.05 0.10 11.97
C ILE A 234 -9.88 0.01 10.69
N GLY A 235 -10.53 1.09 10.28
CA GLY A 235 -11.45 1.11 9.13
C GLY A 235 -12.91 1.29 9.57
N PHE A 236 -13.18 1.61 10.83
CA PHE A 236 -14.54 1.80 11.33
C PHE A 236 -15.17 3.11 10.85
N ALA A 237 -16.50 3.11 10.66
CA ALA A 237 -17.25 4.25 10.14
C ALA A 237 -17.15 5.53 10.99
N ASN A 238 -16.86 5.40 12.30
CA ASN A 238 -16.71 6.51 13.23
C ASN A 238 -15.30 7.12 13.25
N GLU A 239 -14.34 6.57 12.52
CA GLU A 239 -13.01 7.14 12.33
C GLU A 239 -13.08 8.20 11.24
N THR A 240 -13.12 9.47 11.64
CA THR A 240 -13.40 10.61 10.73
C THR A 240 -12.25 11.62 10.67
N GLY A 241 -11.05 11.23 11.09
CA GLY A 241 -9.90 12.12 11.22
C GLY A 241 -9.73 12.69 12.62
N ALA A 242 -8.62 13.35 12.86
CA ALA A 242 -8.30 14.00 14.12
C ALA A 242 -7.64 15.37 13.90
N GLY A 243 -7.66 16.24 14.91
CA GLY A 243 -7.02 17.55 14.84
C GLY A 243 -7.50 18.36 13.63
N ALA A 244 -6.58 18.82 12.80
CA ALA A 244 -6.89 19.54 11.55
C ALA A 244 -7.57 18.66 10.50
N GLY A 245 -7.36 17.33 10.55
CA GLY A 245 -7.92 16.35 9.62
C GLY A 245 -9.36 15.91 9.97
N LEU A 246 -9.96 16.44 11.04
CA LEU A 246 -11.34 16.05 11.41
C LEU A 246 -12.32 16.37 10.28
N GLY A 247 -13.05 15.35 9.80
CA GLY A 247 -13.96 15.45 8.67
C GLY A 247 -13.32 15.29 7.28
N PHE A 248 -12.00 15.08 7.22
CA PHE A 248 -11.27 14.82 5.97
C PHE A 248 -10.90 13.34 5.78
N HIS A 249 -11.46 12.48 6.61
CA HIS A 249 -11.36 11.03 6.48
C HIS A 249 -12.73 10.39 6.55
N LYS A 250 -12.99 9.36 5.73
CA LYS A 250 -14.26 8.64 5.72
C LYS A 250 -14.08 7.17 5.34
N ASN A 251 -14.56 6.28 6.20
CA ASN A 251 -14.67 4.85 5.97
C ASN A 251 -16.11 4.45 5.66
N TYR A 252 -16.27 3.54 4.69
CA TYR A 252 -17.51 2.84 4.37
C TYR A 252 -17.29 1.33 4.57
N PRO A 253 -17.33 0.85 5.84
CA PRO A 253 -17.27 -0.59 6.11
C PRO A 253 -18.57 -1.23 5.63
N LEU A 254 -18.45 -2.22 4.74
CA LEU A 254 -19.56 -2.94 4.14
C LEU A 254 -19.77 -4.27 4.87
N ALA A 255 -21.03 -4.58 5.18
CA ALA A 255 -21.40 -5.83 5.80
C ALA A 255 -21.02 -7.03 4.92
N LYS A 256 -20.78 -8.17 5.53
CA LYS A 256 -20.53 -9.42 4.82
C LYS A 256 -21.67 -9.68 3.81
N ASP A 257 -21.32 -10.23 2.67
CA ASP A 257 -22.26 -10.55 1.56
C ASP A 257 -22.93 -9.30 0.93
N THR A 258 -22.32 -8.10 1.09
CA THR A 258 -22.77 -6.91 0.38
C THR A 258 -22.55 -7.08 -1.13
N GLY A 259 -23.62 -7.04 -1.91
CA GLY A 259 -23.54 -7.08 -3.37
C GLY A 259 -23.40 -5.70 -4.02
N ASP A 260 -23.44 -5.67 -5.35
CA ASP A 260 -23.21 -4.47 -6.18
C ASP A 260 -24.06 -3.26 -5.76
N GLU A 261 -25.35 -3.45 -5.42
CA GLU A 261 -26.24 -2.35 -5.02
C GLU A 261 -25.72 -1.62 -3.76
N GLY A 262 -25.30 -2.37 -2.75
CA GLY A 262 -24.76 -1.81 -1.52
C GLY A 262 -23.42 -1.11 -1.76
N TYR A 263 -22.54 -1.74 -2.53
CA TYR A 263 -21.25 -1.16 -2.90
C TYR A 263 -21.42 0.13 -3.70
N LEU A 264 -22.23 0.13 -4.75
CA LEU A 264 -22.49 1.31 -5.58
C LEU A 264 -23.14 2.46 -4.80
N SER A 265 -23.99 2.15 -3.81
CA SER A 265 -24.55 3.17 -2.91
C SER A 265 -23.47 3.85 -2.08
N ALA A 266 -22.52 3.09 -1.53
CA ALA A 266 -21.37 3.64 -0.80
C ALA A 266 -20.46 4.47 -1.72
N LEU A 267 -20.21 3.98 -2.94
CA LEU A 267 -19.44 4.70 -3.96
C LEU A 267 -20.10 6.02 -4.37
N ASP A 268 -21.40 6.04 -4.58
CA ASP A 268 -22.14 7.28 -4.91
C ASP A 268 -22.00 8.32 -3.79
N ASP A 269 -22.04 7.89 -2.55
CA ASP A 269 -21.86 8.79 -1.40
C ASP A 269 -20.42 9.30 -1.28
N ALA A 270 -19.45 8.43 -1.48
CA ALA A 270 -18.03 8.79 -1.56
C ALA A 270 -17.78 9.83 -2.67
N LEU A 271 -18.34 9.63 -3.85
CA LEU A 271 -18.23 10.56 -4.98
C LEU A 271 -18.90 11.92 -4.72
N LYS A 272 -20.01 11.97 -3.96
CA LYS A 272 -20.62 13.25 -3.51
C LYS A 272 -19.65 14.00 -2.58
N MET A 273 -19.04 13.31 -1.62
CA MET A 273 -18.08 13.89 -0.70
C MET A 273 -16.84 14.43 -1.44
N ILE A 274 -16.31 13.67 -2.42
CA ILE A 274 -15.20 14.12 -3.29
C ILE A 274 -15.60 15.39 -4.05
N ARG A 275 -16.79 15.42 -4.67
CA ARG A 275 -17.27 16.64 -5.39
C ARG A 275 -17.40 17.84 -4.49
N GLN A 276 -17.87 17.67 -3.24
CA GLN A 276 -17.97 18.76 -2.24
C GLN A 276 -16.60 19.26 -1.81
N PHE A 277 -15.63 18.38 -1.64
CA PHE A 277 -14.24 18.74 -1.33
C PHE A 277 -13.58 19.48 -2.49
N ALA A 278 -14.04 19.25 -3.72
CA ALA A 278 -13.56 19.83 -4.98
C ALA A 278 -12.04 19.72 -5.14
N PRO A 279 -11.45 18.51 -5.16
CA PRO A 279 -10.03 18.33 -5.33
C PRO A 279 -9.60 18.69 -6.76
N GLY A 280 -8.36 19.17 -6.90
CA GLY A 280 -7.70 19.30 -8.21
C GLY A 280 -7.21 17.96 -8.76
N TYR A 281 -6.97 16.99 -7.87
CA TYR A 281 -6.45 15.66 -8.22
C TYR A 281 -7.19 14.57 -7.43
N LEU A 282 -7.43 13.44 -8.11
CA LEU A 282 -7.95 12.21 -7.52
C LEU A 282 -6.94 11.10 -7.72
N VAL A 283 -6.51 10.47 -6.63
CA VAL A 283 -5.75 9.23 -6.62
C VAL A 283 -6.71 8.09 -6.28
N VAL A 284 -6.68 7.02 -7.05
CA VAL A 284 -7.47 5.80 -6.76
C VAL A 284 -6.51 4.68 -6.38
N SER A 285 -6.65 4.16 -5.17
CA SER A 285 -6.04 2.92 -4.74
C SER A 285 -6.95 1.78 -5.24
N ALA A 286 -6.48 1.05 -6.24
CA ALA A 286 -7.32 0.13 -7.00
C ALA A 286 -6.95 -1.33 -6.70
N GLY A 287 -7.52 -1.89 -5.63
CA GLY A 287 -7.61 -3.33 -5.42
C GLY A 287 -8.80 -3.91 -6.19
N MET A 288 -8.61 -5.10 -6.77
CA MET A 288 -9.66 -5.82 -7.51
C MET A 288 -10.09 -7.09 -6.78
N ASP A 289 -9.72 -7.22 -5.54
CA ASP A 289 -10.04 -8.28 -4.59
C ASP A 289 -11.48 -8.20 -4.05
N THR A 290 -12.25 -7.19 -4.44
CA THR A 290 -13.71 -7.17 -4.34
C THR A 290 -14.40 -8.18 -5.28
N PHE A 291 -13.64 -8.85 -6.18
CA PHE A 291 -14.15 -9.88 -7.08
C PHE A 291 -14.41 -11.18 -6.31
N ASP A 292 -15.62 -11.75 -6.43
CA ASP A 292 -16.06 -12.97 -5.71
C ASP A 292 -15.17 -14.22 -5.93
N GLY A 293 -14.34 -14.22 -6.94
CA GLY A 293 -13.38 -15.29 -7.23
C GLY A 293 -11.96 -15.02 -6.75
N ASP A 294 -11.71 -13.95 -6.00
CA ASP A 294 -10.39 -13.67 -5.43
C ASP A 294 -10.08 -14.66 -4.29
N PRO A 295 -8.82 -15.12 -4.15
CA PRO A 295 -8.47 -16.09 -3.13
C PRO A 295 -8.27 -15.51 -1.71
N LEU A 296 -8.27 -14.18 -1.55
CA LEU A 296 -8.09 -13.48 -0.26
C LEU A 296 -9.41 -13.01 0.33
#